data_5da2db02d13a2b37516147fd016e2c86
#
_entry.id   5da2db02d13a2b37516147fd016e2c86
#
_cell.length_a   1.000
_cell.length_b   1.000
_cell.length_c   1.000
_cell.angle_alpha   90.00
_cell.angle_beta   90.00
_cell.angle_gamma   90.00
#
_symmetry.space_group_name_H-M   'P 1'
#
loop_
_entity.id
_entity.type
_entity.pdbx_description
1 polymer ?
#
loop_
_entity_poly.entity_id
_entity_poly.type
_entity_poly.pdbx_seq_one_letter_code
_entity_poly.pdbx_strand_id
1 'polypeptide(L)'
;MNSSPLQAIVGSRQTIPILTYHQIAQEPPKGSGYRSLSVAPQDFEAQMVFLRTLGYRGMSMTDLLPYLRGERSGKVFGITFDDGYLNNLTQAAPVLQRLGFSSTCYVISAMLGQTNSWDREKGVPPSELMSAPHLRQWMAAGQEVGAHTRNHVRLSQLDASACLDEIQGCKTELEQTTGAPVAHFCYPYGEYDPAHVQQVAQAGFLSATTTRRGRCHTGDALLELPRVPVLRRTHRLLLWWKLVSRYEDRRRA
;
A
#
# COMPACT_ATOMS: atom_id res chain seq x y z
N MET A 1 -10.99 -27.05 -44.94
CA MET A 1 -10.99 -27.01 -43.48
C MET A 1 -10.14 -25.82 -43.08
N ASN A 2 -10.83 -24.68 -42.83
CA ASN A 2 -10.13 -23.42 -42.46
C ASN A 2 -10.12 -23.30 -40.94
N SER A 3 -8.98 -23.51 -40.35
CA SER A 3 -8.71 -23.17 -38.95
C SER A 3 -8.34 -21.68 -38.89
N SER A 4 -9.28 -20.85 -38.46
CA SER A 4 -9.00 -19.46 -38.10
C SER A 4 -8.08 -19.43 -36.89
N PRO A 5 -6.97 -18.68 -36.90
CA PRO A 5 -6.19 -18.45 -35.70
C PRO A 5 -6.98 -17.51 -34.79
N LEU A 6 -7.23 -17.93 -33.54
CA LEU A 6 -7.64 -17.07 -32.46
C LEU A 6 -6.57 -15.97 -32.30
N GLN A 7 -6.83 -14.80 -32.85
CA GLN A 7 -6.06 -13.60 -32.52
C GLN A 7 -6.28 -13.31 -31.05
N ALA A 8 -5.26 -13.58 -30.23
CA ALA A 8 -5.18 -13.07 -28.89
C ALA A 8 -5.34 -11.55 -28.97
N ILE A 9 -6.42 -11.03 -28.41
CA ILE A 9 -6.63 -9.60 -28.21
C ILE A 9 -5.53 -9.19 -27.22
N VAL A 10 -4.42 -8.67 -27.75
CA VAL A 10 -3.40 -7.96 -26.94
C VAL A 10 -4.09 -6.70 -26.45
N GLY A 11 -4.77 -6.80 -25.32
CA GLY A 11 -5.37 -5.66 -24.64
C GLY A 11 -4.31 -4.61 -24.40
N SER A 12 -4.60 -3.36 -24.71
CA SER A 12 -3.70 -2.24 -24.48
C SER A 12 -3.26 -2.25 -23.01
N ARG A 13 -1.94 -2.24 -22.76
CA ARG A 13 -1.33 -2.27 -21.42
C ARG A 13 -1.84 -1.08 -20.60
N GLN A 14 -2.82 -1.31 -19.73
CA GLN A 14 -3.43 -0.26 -18.91
C GLN A 14 -2.45 0.20 -17.83
N THR A 15 -2.40 1.50 -17.58
CA THR A 15 -1.67 2.08 -16.45
C THR A 15 -2.54 2.09 -15.20
N ILE A 16 -2.03 1.55 -14.10
CA ILE A 16 -2.74 1.37 -12.83
C ILE A 16 -1.85 1.94 -11.70
N PRO A 17 -2.04 3.21 -11.30
CA PRO A 17 -1.26 3.78 -10.20
C PRO A 17 -1.66 3.15 -8.85
N ILE A 18 -0.68 2.87 -7.99
CA ILE A 18 -0.88 2.49 -6.59
C ILE A 18 -0.31 3.60 -5.73
N LEU A 19 -1.16 4.29 -4.97
CA LEU A 19 -0.75 5.37 -4.08
C LEU A 19 -0.20 4.80 -2.78
N THR A 20 0.90 5.36 -2.27
CA THR A 20 1.38 5.07 -0.93
C THR A 20 1.32 6.30 -0.04
N TYR A 21 0.66 6.13 1.09
CA TYR A 21 0.58 7.03 2.23
C TYR A 21 1.21 6.34 3.44
N HIS A 22 1.52 7.12 4.49
CA HIS A 22 1.87 6.59 5.80
C HIS A 22 0.90 7.13 6.85
N GLN A 23 0.97 8.41 7.18
CA GLN A 23 0.11 9.03 8.18
C GLN A 23 -0.86 10.05 7.58
N ILE A 24 -2.13 9.95 7.94
CA ILE A 24 -3.12 11.00 7.69
C ILE A 24 -3.27 11.80 8.98
N ALA A 25 -2.41 12.78 9.14
CA ALA A 25 -2.28 13.58 10.36
C ALA A 25 -1.79 14.98 10.04
N GLN A 26 -1.98 15.90 11.00
CA GLN A 26 -1.33 17.21 10.93
C GLN A 26 0.18 17.05 10.89
N GLU A 27 0.84 17.95 10.19
CA GLU A 27 2.29 17.85 10.01
C GLU A 27 3.03 17.99 11.36
N PRO A 28 4.04 17.14 11.60
CA PRO A 28 4.90 17.26 12.78
C PRO A 28 5.69 18.59 12.76
N PRO A 29 6.29 19.01 13.89
CA PRO A 29 7.16 20.19 13.98
C PRO A 29 8.27 20.19 12.92
N LYS A 30 8.75 21.39 12.56
CA LYS A 30 9.91 21.52 11.67
C LYS A 30 11.13 20.83 12.30
N GLY A 31 11.87 20.08 11.49
CA GLY A 31 13.02 19.30 11.94
C GLY A 31 12.71 17.87 12.35
N SER A 32 11.44 17.49 12.51
CA SER A 32 11.08 16.09 12.77
C SER A 32 11.47 15.17 11.62
N GLY A 33 11.97 13.99 11.95
CA GLY A 33 12.24 12.93 10.99
C GLY A 33 10.97 12.54 10.23
N TYR A 34 11.11 12.16 8.98
CA TYR A 34 10.04 11.73 8.08
C TYR A 34 8.78 12.62 8.03
N ARG A 35 8.92 13.91 8.37
CA ARG A 35 7.85 14.91 8.33
C ARG A 35 7.10 14.92 6.99
N SER A 36 7.76 14.58 5.91
CA SER A 36 7.18 14.51 4.57
C SER A 36 6.12 13.41 4.42
N LEU A 37 6.11 12.39 5.27
CA LEU A 37 5.20 11.25 5.21
C LEU A 37 3.82 11.52 5.86
N SER A 38 3.64 12.67 6.55
CA SER A 38 2.36 13.09 7.09
C SER A 38 1.60 13.92 6.06
N VAL A 39 0.42 13.46 5.67
CA VAL A 39 -0.53 14.19 4.80
C VAL A 39 -1.66 14.69 5.66
N ALA A 40 -1.96 16.00 5.61
CA ALA A 40 -3.04 16.57 6.40
C ALA A 40 -4.40 15.96 6.01
N PRO A 41 -5.31 15.72 6.99
CA PRO A 41 -6.62 15.11 6.72
C PRO A 41 -7.43 15.84 5.65
N GLN A 42 -7.43 17.18 5.67
CA GLN A 42 -8.10 17.99 4.66
C GLN A 42 -7.50 17.83 3.25
N ASP A 43 -6.17 17.64 3.16
CA ASP A 43 -5.52 17.41 1.87
C ASP A 43 -5.84 16.02 1.32
N PHE A 44 -5.83 14.99 2.20
CA PHE A 44 -6.25 13.64 1.84
C PHE A 44 -7.70 13.62 1.33
N GLU A 45 -8.63 14.22 2.06
CA GLU A 45 -10.02 14.33 1.63
C GLU A 45 -10.15 15.03 0.28
N ALA A 46 -9.49 16.19 0.11
CA ALA A 46 -9.51 16.94 -1.15
C ALA A 46 -8.93 16.14 -2.32
N GLN A 47 -7.90 15.32 -2.08
CA GLN A 47 -7.31 14.41 -3.07
C GLN A 47 -8.32 13.34 -3.50
N MET A 48 -8.95 12.63 -2.54
CA MET A 48 -9.89 11.54 -2.81
C MET A 48 -11.16 12.04 -3.50
N VAL A 49 -11.75 13.15 -3.01
CA VAL A 49 -12.91 13.79 -3.63
C VAL A 49 -12.58 14.20 -5.07
N PHE A 50 -11.44 14.84 -5.29
CA PHE A 50 -11.02 15.28 -6.62
C PHE A 50 -10.86 14.10 -7.59
N LEU A 51 -10.21 13.02 -7.19
CA LEU A 51 -10.07 11.83 -8.05
C LEU A 51 -11.45 11.20 -8.36
N ARG A 52 -12.36 11.16 -7.39
CA ARG A 52 -13.73 10.70 -7.62
C ARG A 52 -14.46 11.56 -8.65
N THR A 53 -14.36 12.91 -8.58
CA THR A 53 -15.00 13.81 -9.57
C THR A 53 -14.46 13.63 -10.98
N LEU A 54 -13.23 13.14 -11.12
CA LEU A 54 -12.63 12.76 -12.41
C LEU A 54 -13.03 11.34 -12.87
N GLY A 55 -13.90 10.66 -12.14
CA GLY A 55 -14.39 9.31 -12.46
C GLY A 55 -13.43 8.18 -12.07
N TYR A 56 -12.44 8.45 -11.23
CA TYR A 56 -11.57 7.39 -10.70
C TYR A 56 -12.23 6.68 -9.51
N ARG A 57 -11.91 5.39 -9.37
CA ARG A 57 -12.30 4.57 -8.22
C ARG A 57 -11.05 4.12 -7.45
N GLY A 58 -10.99 4.47 -6.17
CA GLY A 58 -9.96 4.01 -5.24
C GLY A 58 -10.25 2.59 -4.74
N MET A 59 -9.23 1.76 -4.71
CA MET A 59 -9.36 0.31 -4.45
C MET A 59 -8.30 -0.20 -3.49
N SER A 60 -8.67 -1.22 -2.69
CA SER A 60 -7.71 -2.09 -1.99
C SER A 60 -6.91 -2.93 -2.99
N MET A 61 -5.87 -3.61 -2.52
CA MET A 61 -5.06 -4.45 -3.38
C MET A 61 -5.83 -5.68 -3.87
N THR A 62 -6.72 -6.25 -3.06
CA THR A 62 -7.62 -7.34 -3.48
C THR A 62 -8.55 -6.88 -4.62
N ASP A 63 -9.20 -5.73 -4.47
CA ASP A 63 -10.10 -5.20 -5.51
C ASP A 63 -9.35 -4.80 -6.79
N LEU A 64 -8.06 -4.41 -6.66
CA LEU A 64 -7.22 -3.98 -7.77
C LEU A 64 -6.63 -5.14 -8.57
N LEU A 65 -6.47 -6.34 -7.97
CA LEU A 65 -5.83 -7.50 -8.61
C LEU A 65 -6.39 -7.85 -9.99
N PRO A 66 -7.72 -7.89 -10.22
CA PRO A 66 -8.26 -8.18 -11.55
C PRO A 66 -7.81 -7.20 -12.63
N TYR A 67 -7.58 -5.93 -12.26
CA TYR A 67 -7.07 -4.91 -13.19
C TYR A 67 -5.58 -5.12 -13.45
N LEU A 68 -4.80 -5.40 -12.41
CA LEU A 68 -3.36 -5.70 -12.54
C LEU A 68 -3.12 -6.93 -13.41
N ARG A 69 -4.01 -7.93 -13.35
CA ARG A 69 -3.98 -9.13 -14.18
C ARG A 69 -4.52 -8.92 -15.60
N GLY A 70 -5.17 -7.78 -15.88
CA GLY A 70 -5.80 -7.52 -17.19
C GLY A 70 -7.16 -8.18 -17.40
N GLU A 71 -7.75 -8.71 -16.35
CA GLU A 71 -9.09 -9.33 -16.37
C GLU A 71 -10.19 -8.26 -16.40
N ARG A 72 -9.86 -7.04 -15.96
CA ARG A 72 -10.76 -5.86 -15.96
C ARG A 72 -10.01 -4.61 -16.41
N SER A 73 -10.76 -3.64 -16.91
CA SER A 73 -10.26 -2.31 -17.26
C SER A 73 -11.14 -1.21 -16.65
N GLY A 74 -10.56 -0.01 -16.46
CA GLY A 74 -11.31 1.13 -15.92
C GLY A 74 -10.40 2.20 -15.32
N LYS A 75 -11.00 3.32 -14.93
CA LYS A 75 -10.31 4.41 -14.21
C LYS A 75 -10.17 4.04 -12.74
N VAL A 76 -9.17 3.24 -12.40
CA VAL A 76 -8.93 2.75 -11.05
C VAL A 76 -7.54 3.14 -10.55
N PHE A 77 -7.36 3.20 -9.23
CA PHE A 77 -6.07 3.33 -8.57
C PHE A 77 -6.08 2.61 -7.23
N GLY A 78 -4.95 2.05 -6.85
CA GLY A 78 -4.75 1.45 -5.53
C GLY A 78 -4.53 2.53 -4.48
N ILE A 79 -5.07 2.32 -3.27
CA ILE A 79 -4.79 3.14 -2.10
C ILE A 79 -4.12 2.27 -1.07
N THR A 80 -2.88 2.59 -0.70
CA THR A 80 -2.14 1.85 0.32
C THR A 80 -1.63 2.78 1.41
N PHE A 81 -1.65 2.29 2.65
CA PHE A 81 -1.07 2.92 3.83
C PHE A 81 -0.04 1.98 4.41
N ASP A 82 1.14 2.48 4.76
CA ASP A 82 2.18 1.69 5.40
C ASP A 82 2.15 1.89 6.92
N ASP A 83 2.78 0.98 7.67
CA ASP A 83 3.05 0.98 9.10
C ASP A 83 1.86 0.74 10.05
N GLY A 84 0.62 0.82 9.60
CA GLY A 84 -0.53 0.54 10.46
C GLY A 84 -0.90 1.67 11.43
N TYR A 85 -0.62 2.93 11.14
CA TYR A 85 -0.93 4.07 12.02
C TYR A 85 -2.41 4.21 12.34
N LEU A 86 -2.74 4.47 13.61
CA LEU A 86 -4.12 4.67 14.09
C LEU A 86 -4.83 5.84 13.41
N ASN A 87 -4.08 6.88 13.01
CA ASN A 87 -4.65 8.02 12.31
C ASN A 87 -5.21 7.67 10.91
N ASN A 88 -4.82 6.54 10.31
CA ASN A 88 -5.45 6.05 9.09
C ASN A 88 -6.90 5.58 9.35
N LEU A 89 -7.15 4.89 10.48
CA LEU A 89 -8.49 4.52 10.89
C LEU A 89 -9.34 5.77 11.21
N THR A 90 -8.80 6.70 11.99
CA THR A 90 -9.59 7.82 12.52
C THR A 90 -9.81 8.94 11.52
N GLN A 91 -8.92 9.13 10.54
CA GLN A 91 -8.96 10.23 9.58
C GLN A 91 -9.26 9.76 8.15
N ALA A 92 -8.61 8.68 7.67
CA ALA A 92 -8.79 8.25 6.30
C ALA A 92 -10.02 7.36 6.10
N ALA A 93 -10.27 6.38 6.96
CA ALA A 93 -11.37 5.42 6.78
C ALA A 93 -12.75 6.09 6.62
N PRO A 94 -13.14 7.12 7.40
CA PRO A 94 -14.42 7.81 7.20
C PRO A 94 -14.56 8.47 5.83
N VAL A 95 -13.48 9.03 5.30
CA VAL A 95 -13.46 9.64 3.96
C VAL A 95 -13.63 8.57 2.89
N LEU A 96 -12.86 7.47 2.98
CA LEU A 96 -12.92 6.36 2.04
C LEU A 96 -14.31 5.72 2.02
N GLN A 97 -14.88 5.44 3.19
CA GLN A 97 -16.22 4.86 3.32
C GLN A 97 -17.29 5.76 2.68
N ARG A 98 -17.26 7.07 2.95
CA ARG A 98 -18.20 8.04 2.35
C ARG A 98 -18.09 8.08 0.82
N LEU A 99 -16.90 7.88 0.28
CA LEU A 99 -16.65 7.88 -1.16
C LEU A 99 -16.88 6.50 -1.82
N GLY A 100 -17.13 5.45 -1.05
CA GLY A 100 -17.23 4.08 -1.56
C GLY A 100 -15.90 3.56 -2.11
N PHE A 101 -14.78 3.99 -1.51
CA PHE A 101 -13.43 3.55 -1.83
C PHE A 101 -12.96 2.50 -0.81
N SER A 102 -12.20 1.52 -1.27
CA SER A 102 -11.45 0.60 -0.41
C SER A 102 -9.96 0.92 -0.47
N SER A 103 -9.21 0.46 0.52
CA SER A 103 -7.76 0.63 0.62
C SER A 103 -7.14 -0.53 1.38
N THR A 104 -5.81 -0.70 1.27
CA THR A 104 -5.04 -1.68 2.04
C THR A 104 -4.10 -0.97 3.00
N CYS A 105 -4.16 -1.31 4.28
CA CYS A 105 -3.18 -0.88 5.27
C CYS A 105 -2.20 -2.02 5.56
N TYR A 106 -0.92 -1.83 5.28
CA TYR A 106 0.15 -2.75 5.60
C TYR A 106 0.57 -2.58 7.06
N VAL A 107 0.40 -3.63 7.84
CA VAL A 107 0.46 -3.59 9.31
C VAL A 107 1.65 -4.42 9.81
N ILE A 108 2.32 -3.90 10.83
CA ILE A 108 3.43 -4.54 11.53
C ILE A 108 2.85 -5.35 12.68
N SER A 109 2.85 -6.69 12.57
CA SER A 109 2.04 -7.53 13.45
C SER A 109 2.47 -7.53 14.92
N ALA A 110 3.77 -7.49 15.21
CA ALA A 110 4.27 -7.46 16.59
C ALA A 110 4.14 -6.09 17.27
N MET A 111 3.74 -5.05 16.52
CA MET A 111 3.65 -3.67 17.02
C MET A 111 2.22 -3.18 17.23
N LEU A 112 1.23 -4.08 17.18
CA LEU A 112 -0.18 -3.72 17.37
C LEU A 112 -0.42 -3.02 18.71
N GLY A 113 -1.06 -1.83 18.66
CA GLY A 113 -1.37 -1.02 19.84
C GLY A 113 -0.18 -0.34 20.50
N GLN A 114 0.98 -0.37 19.85
CA GLN A 114 2.20 0.31 20.30
C GLN A 114 2.40 1.63 19.53
N THR A 115 3.63 2.12 19.47
CA THR A 115 4.04 3.30 18.71
C THR A 115 5.15 2.93 17.73
N ASN A 116 5.41 3.80 16.75
CA ASN A 116 6.46 3.68 15.72
C ASN A 116 7.89 3.78 16.30
N SER A 117 8.22 2.93 17.26
CA SER A 117 9.49 2.98 18.03
C SER A 117 10.73 2.72 17.16
N TRP A 118 10.62 2.02 16.03
CA TRP A 118 11.72 1.74 15.09
C TRP A 118 12.31 3.00 14.41
N ASP A 119 11.60 4.12 14.43
CA ASP A 119 12.06 5.38 13.85
C ASP A 119 12.45 6.44 14.90
N ARG A 120 12.48 6.08 16.18
CA ARG A 120 12.80 7.01 17.29
C ARG A 120 14.17 7.66 17.10
N GLU A 121 15.19 6.89 16.73
CA GLU A 121 16.55 7.40 16.54
C GLU A 121 16.67 8.38 15.37
N LYS A 122 15.73 8.36 14.44
CA LYS A 122 15.65 9.28 13.31
C LYS A 122 14.92 10.59 13.67
N GLY A 123 14.54 10.78 14.92
CA GLY A 123 13.81 11.96 15.38
C GLY A 123 12.36 12.01 14.89
N VAL A 124 11.76 10.85 14.57
CA VAL A 124 10.34 10.76 14.23
C VAL A 124 9.52 10.82 15.52
N PRO A 125 8.52 11.73 15.62
CA PRO A 125 7.65 11.77 16.78
C PRO A 125 6.88 10.45 16.98
N PRO A 126 6.65 10.02 18.23
CA PRO A 126 5.86 8.82 18.48
C PRO A 126 4.42 9.02 17.99
N SER A 127 3.92 8.02 17.27
CA SER A 127 2.55 7.96 16.75
C SER A 127 1.98 6.59 17.03
N GLU A 128 0.72 6.54 17.47
CA GLU A 128 0.04 5.28 17.82
C GLU A 128 -0.23 4.43 16.57
N LEU A 129 -0.11 3.12 16.75
CA LEU A 129 -0.46 2.10 15.77
C LEU A 129 -1.80 1.46 16.11
N MET A 130 -2.49 0.96 15.10
CA MET A 130 -3.74 0.24 15.28
C MET A 130 -3.54 -1.00 16.17
N SER A 131 -4.39 -1.16 17.18
CA SER A 131 -4.50 -2.39 17.97
C SER A 131 -5.38 -3.43 17.26
N ALA A 132 -5.45 -4.65 17.79
CA ALA A 132 -6.32 -5.69 17.25
C ALA A 132 -7.81 -5.28 17.15
N PRO A 133 -8.44 -4.62 18.15
CA PRO A 133 -9.77 -4.04 17.98
C PRO A 133 -9.85 -2.98 16.86
N HIS A 134 -8.82 -2.14 16.72
CA HIS A 134 -8.78 -1.12 15.67
C HIS A 134 -8.67 -1.74 14.26
N LEU A 135 -7.94 -2.86 14.09
CA LEU A 135 -7.92 -3.59 12.82
C LEU A 135 -9.29 -4.13 12.44
N ARG A 136 -10.04 -4.66 13.41
CA ARG A 136 -11.42 -5.10 13.16
C ARG A 136 -12.35 -3.93 12.76
N GLN A 137 -12.18 -2.76 13.37
CA GLN A 137 -12.91 -1.54 12.97
C GLN A 137 -12.53 -1.08 11.56
N TRP A 138 -11.23 -1.13 11.22
CA TRP A 138 -10.73 -0.83 9.89
C TRP A 138 -11.39 -1.72 8.83
N MET A 139 -11.45 -3.02 9.07
CA MET A 139 -12.10 -3.99 8.18
C MET A 139 -13.63 -3.79 8.12
N ALA A 140 -14.28 -3.51 9.25
CA ALA A 140 -15.72 -3.21 9.29
C ALA A 140 -16.07 -1.93 8.51
N ALA A 141 -15.11 -1.01 8.35
CA ALA A 141 -15.24 0.16 7.49
C ALA A 141 -15.00 -0.15 5.99
N GLY A 142 -14.86 -1.44 5.61
CA GLY A 142 -14.66 -1.88 4.22
C GLY A 142 -13.21 -1.75 3.74
N GLN A 143 -12.25 -1.68 4.66
CA GLN A 143 -10.85 -1.54 4.35
C GLN A 143 -10.10 -2.86 4.56
N GLU A 144 -8.98 -3.06 3.88
CA GLU A 144 -8.19 -4.29 3.88
C GLU A 144 -6.94 -4.17 4.75
N VAL A 145 -6.54 -5.28 5.38
CA VAL A 145 -5.27 -5.44 6.10
C VAL A 145 -4.28 -6.19 5.22
N GLY A 146 -3.09 -5.64 5.04
CA GLY A 146 -1.92 -6.28 4.45
C GLY A 146 -0.80 -6.44 5.47
N ALA A 147 0.27 -7.18 5.13
CA ALA A 147 1.40 -7.47 6.00
C ALA A 147 2.60 -6.57 5.71
N HIS A 148 3.33 -6.15 6.78
CA HIS A 148 4.52 -5.29 6.70
C HIS A 148 5.65 -5.79 7.62
N THR A 149 5.90 -7.09 7.62
CA THR A 149 6.75 -7.82 8.57
C THR A 149 6.27 -7.77 10.02
N ARG A 150 6.86 -8.59 10.87
CA ARG A 150 6.52 -8.63 12.31
C ARG A 150 7.04 -7.40 13.06
N ASN A 151 8.28 -6.95 12.75
CA ASN A 151 9.01 -5.96 13.54
C ASN A 151 9.52 -4.76 12.71
N HIS A 152 9.07 -4.55 11.47
CA HIS A 152 9.53 -3.49 10.56
C HIS A 152 11.04 -3.50 10.32
N VAL A 153 11.59 -4.69 10.11
CA VAL A 153 13.03 -4.91 9.92
C VAL A 153 13.47 -4.70 8.47
N ARG A 154 14.77 -4.50 8.29
CA ARG A 154 15.41 -4.57 6.96
C ARG A 154 15.68 -6.03 6.65
N LEU A 155 14.91 -6.60 5.73
CA LEU A 155 15.07 -8.01 5.32
C LEU A 155 16.48 -8.29 4.81
N SER A 156 17.11 -7.32 4.14
CA SER A 156 18.49 -7.42 3.63
C SER A 156 19.56 -7.62 4.72
N GLN A 157 19.22 -7.43 6.00
CA GLN A 157 20.13 -7.59 7.14
C GLN A 157 19.90 -8.90 7.91
N LEU A 158 18.97 -9.73 7.47
CA LEU A 158 18.59 -10.96 8.12
C LEU A 158 19.06 -12.19 7.31
N ASP A 159 19.25 -13.31 7.99
CA ASP A 159 19.38 -14.60 7.31
C ASP A 159 18.03 -15.09 6.76
N ALA A 160 18.07 -16.12 5.92
CA ALA A 160 16.87 -16.60 5.23
C ALA A 160 15.78 -17.13 6.19
N SER A 161 16.15 -17.71 7.32
CA SER A 161 15.20 -18.22 8.31
C SER A 161 14.50 -17.09 9.05
N ALA A 162 15.25 -16.09 9.48
CA ALA A 162 14.72 -14.89 10.12
C ALA A 162 13.83 -14.07 9.16
N CYS A 163 14.23 -13.96 7.89
CA CYS A 163 13.37 -13.33 6.86
C CYS A 163 12.03 -14.03 6.71
N LEU A 164 12.05 -15.38 6.63
CA LEU A 164 10.83 -16.18 6.49
C LEU A 164 9.92 -16.00 7.73
N ASP A 165 10.49 -15.98 8.95
CA ASP A 165 9.73 -15.73 10.19
C ASP A 165 9.09 -14.34 10.19
N GLU A 166 9.81 -13.31 9.75
CA GLU A 166 9.28 -11.94 9.62
C GLU A 166 8.15 -11.84 8.59
N ILE A 167 8.23 -12.56 7.48
CA ILE A 167 7.24 -12.52 6.38
C ILE A 167 6.03 -13.40 6.71
N GLN A 168 6.26 -14.68 6.95
CA GLN A 168 5.19 -15.66 7.16
C GLN A 168 4.58 -15.54 8.56
N GLY A 169 5.39 -15.25 9.58
CA GLY A 169 4.93 -15.00 10.94
C GLY A 169 3.97 -13.80 10.99
N CYS A 170 4.32 -12.69 10.33
CA CYS A 170 3.44 -11.54 10.22
C CYS A 170 2.08 -11.90 9.61
N LYS A 171 2.07 -12.65 8.49
CA LYS A 171 0.84 -13.12 7.85
C LYS A 171 -0.03 -13.92 8.83
N THR A 172 0.57 -14.92 9.45
CA THR A 172 -0.14 -15.82 10.39
C THR A 172 -0.73 -15.06 11.57
N GLU A 173 0.05 -14.16 12.18
CA GLU A 173 -0.38 -13.35 13.33
C GLU A 173 -1.53 -12.40 12.97
N LEU A 174 -1.48 -11.77 11.79
CA LEU A 174 -2.55 -10.88 11.33
C LEU A 174 -3.82 -11.66 10.96
N GLU A 175 -3.70 -12.82 10.32
CA GLU A 175 -4.83 -13.70 10.01
C GLU A 175 -5.52 -14.21 11.29
N GLN A 176 -4.75 -14.60 12.31
CA GLN A 176 -5.28 -14.95 13.63
C GLN A 176 -5.97 -13.77 14.33
N THR A 177 -5.41 -12.59 14.24
CA THR A 177 -5.93 -11.36 14.87
C THR A 177 -7.22 -10.87 14.22
N THR A 178 -7.30 -10.99 12.90
CA THR A 178 -8.40 -10.43 12.09
C THR A 178 -9.50 -11.45 11.78
N GLY A 179 -9.16 -12.73 11.78
CA GLY A 179 -10.05 -13.80 11.33
C GLY A 179 -10.28 -13.84 9.81
N ALA A 180 -9.43 -13.15 9.04
CA ALA A 180 -9.55 -13.01 7.58
C ALA A 180 -8.20 -13.23 6.87
N PRO A 181 -8.19 -13.67 5.60
CA PRO A 181 -6.96 -13.83 4.84
C PRO A 181 -6.19 -12.52 4.68
N VAL A 182 -4.86 -12.58 4.80
CA VAL A 182 -3.92 -11.47 4.53
C VAL A 182 -3.14 -11.79 3.26
N ALA A 183 -3.58 -11.24 2.15
CA ALA A 183 -3.14 -11.64 0.82
C ALA A 183 -2.05 -10.73 0.21
N HIS A 184 -1.72 -9.60 0.84
CA HIS A 184 -0.84 -8.59 0.27
C HIS A 184 0.26 -8.21 1.24
N PHE A 185 1.47 -8.01 0.70
CA PHE A 185 2.68 -7.68 1.45
C PHE A 185 3.27 -6.33 1.02
N CYS A 186 3.99 -5.67 1.91
CA CYS A 186 4.82 -4.51 1.58
C CYS A 186 6.22 -4.71 2.18
N TYR A 187 7.26 -4.55 1.35
CA TYR A 187 8.65 -4.63 1.80
C TYR A 187 9.01 -3.38 2.62
N PRO A 188 9.40 -3.52 3.91
CA PRO A 188 9.87 -2.39 4.70
C PRO A 188 11.05 -1.69 4.02
N TYR A 189 11.05 -0.37 4.04
CA TYR A 189 12.06 0.47 3.37
C TYR A 189 12.17 0.25 1.85
N GLY A 190 11.42 -0.68 1.26
CA GLY A 190 11.51 -1.08 -0.13
C GLY A 190 12.76 -1.92 -0.45
N GLU A 191 13.44 -2.43 0.57
CA GLU A 191 14.62 -3.27 0.43
C GLU A 191 14.23 -4.73 0.26
N TYR A 192 14.58 -5.30 -0.87
CA TYR A 192 14.34 -6.71 -1.18
C TYR A 192 15.31 -7.18 -2.28
N ASP A 193 15.43 -8.48 -2.40
CA ASP A 193 16.15 -9.17 -3.47
C ASP A 193 15.31 -10.36 -4.00
N PRO A 194 15.77 -11.09 -5.02
CA PRO A 194 15.03 -12.24 -5.58
C PRO A 194 14.71 -13.34 -4.56
N ALA A 195 15.55 -13.54 -3.53
CA ALA A 195 15.27 -14.55 -2.49
C ALA A 195 14.10 -14.12 -1.61
N HIS A 196 14.03 -12.85 -1.23
CA HIS A 196 12.88 -12.29 -0.50
C HIS A 196 11.57 -12.38 -1.32
N VAL A 197 11.62 -12.14 -2.64
CA VAL A 197 10.45 -12.32 -3.53
C VAL A 197 9.98 -13.78 -3.52
N GLN A 198 10.90 -14.74 -3.54
CA GLN A 198 10.56 -16.16 -3.44
C GLN A 198 9.91 -16.50 -2.09
N GLN A 199 10.43 -15.97 -0.98
CA GLN A 199 9.86 -16.18 0.36
C GLN A 199 8.45 -15.59 0.48
N VAL A 200 8.22 -14.39 -0.08
CA VAL A 200 6.88 -13.76 -0.14
C VAL A 200 5.91 -14.62 -0.97
N ALA A 201 6.38 -15.17 -2.10
CA ALA A 201 5.59 -16.11 -2.90
C ALA A 201 5.29 -17.41 -2.14
N GLN A 202 6.29 -18.00 -1.46
CA GLN A 202 6.14 -19.22 -0.64
C GLN A 202 5.18 -19.03 0.54
N ALA A 203 5.14 -17.84 1.14
CA ALA A 203 4.18 -17.47 2.18
C ALA A 203 2.74 -17.30 1.63
N GLY A 204 2.55 -17.42 0.31
CA GLY A 204 1.23 -17.38 -0.33
C GLY A 204 0.64 -15.98 -0.47
N PHE A 205 1.46 -14.93 -0.53
CA PHE A 205 0.99 -13.59 -0.88
C PHE A 205 0.68 -13.48 -2.37
N LEU A 206 -0.40 -12.81 -2.71
CA LEU A 206 -0.87 -12.61 -4.09
C LEU A 206 -0.22 -11.40 -4.76
N SER A 207 0.17 -10.41 -3.98
CA SER A 207 0.96 -9.27 -4.45
C SER A 207 1.84 -8.69 -3.35
N ALA A 208 2.90 -7.99 -3.77
CA ALA A 208 3.73 -7.22 -2.86
C ALA A 208 4.10 -5.87 -3.49
N THR A 209 4.14 -4.84 -2.65
CA THR A 209 4.48 -3.48 -3.03
C THR A 209 5.85 -3.07 -2.49
N THR A 210 6.50 -2.17 -3.22
CA THR A 210 7.83 -1.66 -2.92
C THR A 210 7.81 -0.14 -2.71
N THR A 211 8.95 0.47 -2.37
CA THR A 211 9.15 1.93 -2.43
C THR A 211 9.62 2.41 -3.81
N ARG A 212 9.84 1.49 -4.77
CA ARG A 212 10.21 1.86 -6.13
C ARG A 212 9.11 2.74 -6.72
N ARG A 213 9.51 3.93 -7.17
CA ARG A 213 8.57 4.93 -7.71
C ARG A 213 8.11 4.54 -9.11
N GLY A 214 6.84 4.75 -9.38
CA GLY A 214 6.28 4.52 -10.71
C GLY A 214 4.83 4.07 -10.65
N ARG A 215 4.23 3.99 -11.82
CA ARG A 215 2.89 3.43 -12.00
C ARG A 215 3.02 1.97 -12.42
N CYS A 216 2.09 1.16 -11.94
CA CYS A 216 1.96 -0.22 -12.42
C CYS A 216 1.28 -0.24 -13.79
N HIS A 217 1.47 -1.34 -14.47
CA HIS A 217 0.79 -1.64 -15.72
C HIS A 217 0.24 -3.07 -15.66
N THR A 218 -0.83 -3.31 -16.41
CA THR A 218 -1.34 -4.66 -16.61
C THR A 218 -0.21 -5.61 -16.99
N GLY A 219 -0.07 -6.74 -16.27
CA GLY A 219 0.95 -7.76 -16.49
C GLY A 219 2.31 -7.48 -15.84
N ASP A 220 2.45 -6.43 -15.03
CA ASP A 220 3.65 -6.25 -14.20
C ASP A 220 3.78 -7.38 -13.16
N ALA A 221 5.02 -7.68 -12.71
CA ALA A 221 5.31 -8.67 -11.68
C ALA A 221 4.58 -8.30 -10.36
N LEU A 222 3.61 -9.12 -9.97
CA LEU A 222 2.71 -8.80 -8.86
C LEU A 222 3.41 -8.73 -7.50
N LEU A 223 4.56 -9.37 -7.34
CA LEU A 223 5.33 -9.37 -6.09
C LEU A 223 6.37 -8.25 -5.99
N GLU A 224 6.41 -7.31 -6.95
CA GLU A 224 7.38 -6.22 -7.03
C GLU A 224 6.75 -4.91 -7.53
N LEU A 225 5.52 -4.64 -7.13
CA LEU A 225 4.73 -3.52 -7.66
C LEU A 225 5.31 -2.16 -7.23
N PRO A 226 5.60 -1.26 -8.17
CA PRO A 226 6.01 0.11 -7.86
C PRO A 226 4.82 0.91 -7.35
N ARG A 227 5.09 2.00 -6.63
CA ARG A 227 4.05 2.88 -6.10
C ARG A 227 4.31 4.36 -6.40
N VAL A 228 3.23 5.13 -6.35
CA VAL A 228 3.21 6.59 -6.46
C VAL A 228 3.21 7.18 -5.05
N PRO A 229 4.32 7.74 -4.55
CA PRO A 229 4.36 8.30 -3.21
C PRO A 229 3.54 9.59 -3.11
N VAL A 230 2.68 9.65 -2.08
CA VAL A 230 1.92 10.86 -1.73
C VAL A 230 2.51 11.42 -0.45
N LEU A 231 3.09 12.59 -0.58
CA LEU A 231 3.81 13.26 0.48
C LEU A 231 3.10 14.54 0.90
N ARG A 232 3.47 15.11 2.02
CA ARG A 232 2.92 16.33 2.64
C ARG A 232 2.60 17.46 1.65
N ARG A 233 3.45 17.70 0.66
CA ARG A 233 3.27 18.76 -0.35
C ARG A 233 2.56 18.31 -1.61
N THR A 234 2.04 17.10 -1.65
CA THR A 234 1.32 16.59 -2.82
C THR A 234 -0.12 17.12 -2.78
N HIS A 235 -0.37 18.29 -3.39
CA HIS A 235 -1.73 18.79 -3.56
C HIS A 235 -2.48 18.04 -4.67
N ARG A 236 -3.82 18.16 -4.72
CA ARG A 236 -4.71 17.39 -5.62
C ARG A 236 -4.30 17.42 -7.11
N LEU A 237 -3.85 18.57 -7.63
CA LEU A 237 -3.44 18.69 -9.04
C LEU A 237 -2.11 17.97 -9.30
N LEU A 238 -1.15 18.07 -8.36
CA LEU A 238 0.10 17.31 -8.46
C LEU A 238 -0.17 15.81 -8.36
N LEU A 239 -1.09 15.39 -7.48
CA LEU A 239 -1.48 13.99 -7.38
C LEU A 239 -2.04 13.48 -8.72
N TRP A 240 -3.01 14.19 -9.30
CA TRP A 240 -3.55 13.85 -10.61
C TRP A 240 -2.46 13.76 -11.68
N TRP A 241 -1.55 14.73 -11.72
CA TRP A 241 -0.42 14.71 -12.64
C TRP A 241 0.46 13.48 -12.47
N LYS A 242 0.72 13.05 -11.23
CA LYS A 242 1.45 11.82 -10.93
C LYS A 242 0.73 10.56 -11.45
N LEU A 243 -0.61 10.54 -11.40
CA LEU A 243 -1.39 9.40 -11.87
C LEU A 243 -1.40 9.28 -13.40
N VAL A 244 -1.52 10.41 -14.12
CA VAL A 244 -1.76 10.40 -15.57
C VAL A 244 -0.47 10.54 -16.40
N SER A 245 0.62 11.02 -15.80
CA SER A 245 1.88 11.29 -16.53
C SER A 245 2.98 10.30 -16.11
N ARG A 246 4.09 10.32 -16.87
CA ARG A 246 5.31 9.54 -16.53
C ARG A 246 6.18 10.22 -15.46
N TYR A 247 5.64 11.14 -14.68
CA TYR A 247 6.40 11.90 -13.68
C TYR A 247 7.11 11.00 -12.67
N GLU A 248 6.39 9.99 -12.13
CA GLU A 248 6.97 9.04 -11.18
C GLU A 248 7.80 7.95 -11.88
N ASP A 249 7.41 7.54 -13.08
CA ASP A 249 8.14 6.50 -13.84
C ASP A 249 9.57 6.94 -14.18
N ARG A 250 9.80 8.25 -14.43
CA ARG A 250 11.12 8.81 -14.70
C ARG A 250 12.01 8.93 -13.45
N ARG A 251 11.46 8.68 -12.27
CA ARG A 251 12.12 8.76 -10.95
C ARG A 251 12.30 7.39 -10.32
N ARG A 252 12.18 6.34 -11.13
CA ARG A 252 12.57 4.98 -10.75
C ARG A 252 14.09 4.99 -10.57
N ALA A 253 14.55 5.16 -9.34
CA ALA A 253 15.93 4.93 -8.95
C ALA A 253 15.99 3.60 -8.22
#